data_8dc50f9ed328ad2f40b05c40623ecaa1
#
_entry.id   8dc50f9ed328ad2f40b05c40623ecaa1
#
_cell.length_a   1.000
_cell.length_b   1.000
_cell.length_c   1.000
_cell.angle_alpha   90.00
_cell.angle_beta   90.00
_cell.angle_gamma   90.00
#
_symmetry.space_group_name_H-M   'P 1'
#
loop_
_entity.id
_entity.type
_entity.pdbx_description
1 polymer ?
#
loop_
_entity_poly.entity_id
_entity_poly.type
_entity_poly.pdbx_seq_one_letter_code
_entity_poly.pdbx_strand_id
1 'polypeptide(L)'
;QTNAGLGTITVNYQGATYYVTATADKTIGDILTELAGYGISGSIDGGVIKLQGTTNGYITDAGGVFGLTGSFYDTAITTVKSQNTSGDVTYTSTNAAVTADTVLSTINGFSNGNGSLVVHKTDGTFVTISVDATKTLGEFFNDISRYGLVGKVDSDGKVSIEGIGNVYLQQTTGGSNILEALNLSNVTTNVR
;
A
#
# COMPACT_ATOMS: atom_id res chain seq x y z
N GLN A 1 -19.36 -16.54 -5.81
CA GLN A 1 -19.34 -16.11 -4.39
C GLN A 1 -18.10 -16.71 -3.75
N THR A 2 -17.05 -15.93 -3.60
CA THR A 2 -15.94 -16.30 -2.72
C THR A 2 -16.40 -16.01 -1.31
N ASN A 3 -16.61 -17.04 -0.51
CA ASN A 3 -16.87 -16.87 0.91
C ASN A 3 -15.64 -16.20 1.54
N ALA A 4 -15.88 -15.12 2.26
CA ALA A 4 -14.86 -14.56 3.13
C ALA A 4 -14.42 -15.64 4.14
N GLY A 5 -13.14 -15.72 4.45
CA GLY A 5 -12.68 -16.56 5.55
C GLY A 5 -13.40 -16.14 6.85
N LEU A 6 -13.61 -17.08 7.75
CA LEU A 6 -14.19 -16.75 9.06
C LEU A 6 -13.13 -16.07 9.93
N GLY A 7 -13.45 -14.92 10.49
CA GLY A 7 -12.51 -14.18 11.33
C GLY A 7 -12.97 -12.79 11.69
N THR A 8 -12.11 -12.06 12.38
CA THR A 8 -12.36 -10.66 12.73
C THR A 8 -11.25 -9.77 12.19
N ILE A 9 -11.66 -8.76 11.45
CA ILE A 9 -10.78 -7.66 11.03
C ILE A 9 -10.84 -6.60 12.12
N THR A 10 -9.69 -6.20 12.63
CA THR A 10 -9.55 -5.09 13.57
C THR A 10 -9.07 -3.86 12.82
N VAL A 11 -9.78 -2.76 12.98
CA VAL A 11 -9.45 -1.50 12.33
C VAL A 11 -9.22 -0.43 13.39
N ASN A 12 -8.01 0.12 13.42
CA ASN A 12 -7.69 1.32 14.20
C ASN A 12 -7.76 2.52 13.27
N TYR A 13 -8.76 3.36 13.47
CA TYR A 13 -9.04 4.48 12.57
C TYR A 13 -9.60 5.68 13.33
N GLN A 14 -9.07 6.86 13.07
CA GLN A 14 -9.48 8.12 13.74
C GLN A 14 -9.45 8.04 15.27
N GLY A 15 -8.48 7.34 15.84
CA GLY A 15 -8.33 7.17 17.29
C GLY A 15 -9.29 6.17 17.94
N ALA A 16 -10.10 5.49 17.15
CA ALA A 16 -10.99 4.41 17.60
C ALA A 16 -10.57 3.05 17.06
N THR A 17 -10.98 2.00 17.75
CA THR A 17 -10.80 0.61 17.31
C THR A 17 -12.15 0.02 16.96
N TYR A 18 -12.28 -0.46 15.74
CA TYR A 18 -13.48 -1.12 15.22
C TYR A 18 -13.20 -2.59 14.94
N TYR A 19 -14.23 -3.40 15.06
CA TYR A 19 -14.16 -4.84 14.80
C TYR A 19 -15.21 -5.20 13.75
N VAL A 20 -14.76 -5.79 12.65
CA VAL A 20 -15.62 -6.30 11.59
C VAL A 20 -15.50 -7.82 11.58
N THR A 21 -16.56 -8.51 11.95
CA THR A 21 -16.57 -9.97 12.02
C THR A 21 -17.17 -10.55 10.74
N ALA A 22 -16.41 -11.39 10.09
CA ALA A 22 -16.85 -12.19 8.96
C ALA A 22 -17.47 -13.49 9.50
N THR A 23 -18.73 -13.70 9.15
CA THR A 23 -19.50 -14.92 9.43
C THR A 23 -19.74 -15.68 8.12
N ALA A 24 -20.12 -16.94 8.21
CA ALA A 24 -20.30 -17.80 7.02
C ALA A 24 -21.40 -17.32 6.05
N ASP A 25 -22.28 -16.46 6.50
CA ASP A 25 -23.38 -15.86 5.74
C ASP A 25 -23.03 -14.49 5.13
N LYS A 26 -21.93 -13.87 5.55
CA LYS A 26 -21.47 -12.60 5.01
C LYS A 26 -20.66 -12.77 3.72
N THR A 27 -20.93 -11.92 2.76
CA THR A 27 -20.10 -11.77 1.56
C THR A 27 -18.97 -10.75 1.79
N ILE A 28 -17.99 -10.74 0.91
CA ILE A 28 -16.95 -9.69 0.91
C ILE A 28 -17.59 -8.30 0.77
N GLY A 29 -18.63 -8.17 -0.07
CA GLY A 29 -19.35 -6.92 -0.23
C GLY A 29 -20.00 -6.43 1.07
N ASP A 30 -20.55 -7.33 1.89
CA ASP A 30 -21.13 -6.97 3.19
C ASP A 30 -20.06 -6.43 4.14
N ILE A 31 -18.89 -7.04 4.16
CA ILE A 31 -17.75 -6.60 4.98
C ILE A 31 -17.23 -5.24 4.51
N LEU A 32 -17.12 -5.01 3.20
CA LEU A 32 -16.73 -3.72 2.66
C LEU A 32 -17.76 -2.62 2.98
N THR A 33 -19.05 -2.98 2.99
CA THR A 33 -20.13 -2.05 3.39
C THR A 33 -20.03 -1.70 4.88
N GLU A 34 -19.70 -2.65 5.72
CA GLU A 34 -19.49 -2.41 7.15
C GLU A 34 -18.27 -1.52 7.40
N LEU A 35 -17.16 -1.75 6.69
CA LEU A 35 -15.98 -0.87 6.71
C LEU A 35 -16.30 0.56 6.25
N ALA A 36 -17.18 0.70 5.24
CA ALA A 36 -17.64 2.00 4.78
C ALA A 36 -18.41 2.79 5.86
N GLY A 37 -19.13 2.09 6.74
CA GLY A 37 -19.75 2.67 7.91
C GLY A 37 -18.79 3.33 8.89
N TYR A 38 -17.52 2.92 8.88
CA TYR A 38 -16.44 3.51 9.67
C TYR A 38 -15.61 4.54 8.87
N GLY A 39 -16.01 4.87 7.66
CA GLY A 39 -15.32 5.85 6.81
C GLY A 39 -14.20 5.26 5.96
N ILE A 40 -14.16 3.94 5.82
CA ILE A 40 -13.17 3.24 4.99
C ILE A 40 -13.86 2.72 3.73
N SER A 41 -13.59 3.35 2.60
CA SER A 41 -14.11 2.90 1.31
C SER A 41 -13.43 1.62 0.86
N GLY A 42 -14.22 0.66 0.41
CA GLY A 42 -13.72 -0.59 -0.15
C GLY A 42 -14.35 -0.90 -1.50
N SER A 43 -13.57 -1.43 -2.42
CA SER A 43 -14.05 -1.90 -3.73
C SER A 43 -13.34 -3.19 -4.14
N ILE A 44 -13.98 -3.92 -5.05
CA ILE A 44 -13.40 -5.10 -5.67
C ILE A 44 -13.41 -4.86 -7.19
N ASP A 45 -12.24 -4.99 -7.79
CA ASP A 45 -12.06 -4.82 -9.22
C ASP A 45 -11.14 -5.91 -9.75
N GLY A 46 -11.66 -6.78 -10.62
CA GLY A 46 -10.90 -7.90 -11.18
C GLY A 46 -10.36 -8.90 -10.14
N GLY A 47 -11.02 -9.04 -8.98
CA GLY A 47 -10.54 -9.88 -7.87
C GLY A 47 -9.56 -9.18 -6.92
N VAL A 48 -9.35 -7.88 -7.11
CA VAL A 48 -8.48 -7.05 -6.29
C VAL A 48 -9.33 -6.27 -5.30
N ILE A 49 -8.96 -6.33 -4.02
CA ILE A 49 -9.59 -5.54 -2.96
C ILE A 49 -8.81 -4.24 -2.80
N LYS A 50 -9.52 -3.11 -2.91
CA LYS A 50 -8.99 -1.76 -2.71
C LYS A 50 -9.64 -1.18 -1.46
N LEU A 51 -8.84 -0.69 -0.52
CA LEU A 51 -9.32 0.01 0.67
C LEU A 51 -8.73 1.41 0.72
N GLN A 52 -9.55 2.39 1.07
CA GLN A 52 -9.15 3.78 1.19
C GLN A 52 -9.84 4.42 2.38
N GLY A 53 -9.06 5.08 3.23
CA GLY A 53 -9.56 5.90 4.34
C GLY A 53 -9.34 7.39 4.08
N THR A 54 -9.94 8.25 4.89
CA THR A 54 -9.76 9.70 4.85
C THR A 54 -8.75 10.23 5.86
N THR A 55 -8.17 9.38 6.69
CA THR A 55 -7.10 9.70 7.64
C THR A 55 -6.20 8.48 7.86
N ASN A 56 -5.16 8.63 8.65
CA ASN A 56 -4.30 7.52 9.02
C ASN A 56 -5.08 6.41 9.72
N GLY A 57 -4.89 5.18 9.30
CA GLY A 57 -5.49 4.01 9.89
C GLY A 57 -4.63 2.76 9.73
N TYR A 58 -4.99 1.74 10.47
CA TYR A 58 -4.32 0.46 10.46
C TYR A 58 -5.33 -0.67 10.49
N ILE A 59 -5.20 -1.62 9.58
CA ILE A 59 -6.00 -2.85 9.54
C ILE A 59 -5.16 -4.02 9.99
N THR A 60 -5.73 -4.84 10.88
CA THR A 60 -5.21 -6.16 11.24
C THR A 60 -6.25 -7.21 10.91
N ASP A 61 -5.92 -8.10 9.99
CA ASP A 61 -6.74 -9.22 9.59
C ASP A 61 -6.12 -10.52 10.08
N ALA A 62 -6.13 -10.72 11.39
CA ALA A 62 -5.57 -11.91 12.02
C ALA A 62 -6.30 -13.21 11.64
N GLY A 63 -7.55 -13.11 11.23
CA GLY A 63 -8.36 -14.24 10.82
C GLY A 63 -8.22 -14.64 9.36
N GLY A 64 -7.51 -13.85 8.57
CA GLY A 64 -7.34 -14.11 7.14
C GLY A 64 -8.61 -13.91 6.31
N VAL A 65 -9.53 -13.03 6.74
CA VAL A 65 -10.80 -12.76 6.04
C VAL A 65 -10.53 -12.25 4.62
N PHE A 66 -9.63 -11.27 4.49
CA PHE A 66 -9.11 -10.77 3.22
C PHE A 66 -7.63 -11.12 3.04
N GLY A 67 -6.95 -11.57 4.11
CA GLY A 67 -5.51 -11.68 4.14
C GLY A 67 -4.80 -10.33 4.15
N LEU A 68 -5.43 -9.27 4.64
CA LEU A 68 -4.92 -7.91 4.58
C LEU A 68 -4.50 -7.43 5.97
N THR A 69 -3.25 -6.98 6.10
CA THR A 69 -2.79 -6.30 7.31
C THR A 69 -1.87 -5.15 6.91
N GLY A 70 -2.10 -3.97 7.42
CA GLY A 70 -1.26 -2.81 7.11
C GLY A 70 -1.86 -1.47 7.49
N SER A 71 -1.07 -0.43 7.22
CA SER A 71 -1.48 0.96 7.44
C SER A 71 -2.06 1.54 6.16
N PHE A 72 -3.07 2.41 6.30
CA PHE A 72 -3.60 3.21 5.21
C PHE A 72 -3.69 4.68 5.65
N TYR A 73 -3.53 5.58 4.69
CA TYR A 73 -3.46 7.01 4.90
C TYR A 73 -4.42 7.75 3.97
N ASP A 74 -4.89 8.91 4.43
CA ASP A 74 -5.91 9.74 3.82
C ASP A 74 -5.66 10.14 2.37
N THR A 75 -4.49 10.60 2.03
CA THR A 75 -4.31 11.33 0.77
C THR A 75 -3.22 10.82 -0.14
N ALA A 76 -2.35 9.96 0.32
CA ALA A 76 -1.19 9.64 -0.48
C ALA A 76 -0.83 8.17 -0.52
N ILE A 77 -0.94 7.43 0.57
CA ILE A 77 -0.38 6.07 0.62
C ILE A 77 -1.26 5.15 1.43
N THR A 78 -1.76 4.14 0.77
CA THR A 78 -2.42 3.03 1.44
C THR A 78 -1.50 1.83 1.37
N THR A 79 -1.00 1.38 2.51
CA THR A 79 -0.20 0.18 2.59
C THR A 79 -1.07 -0.92 3.15
N VAL A 80 -1.63 -1.72 2.28
CA VAL A 80 -2.42 -2.89 2.68
C VAL A 80 -1.68 -4.13 2.23
N LYS A 81 -1.36 -5.01 3.18
CA LYS A 81 -0.65 -6.26 2.91
C LYS A 81 -1.63 -7.41 2.90
N SER A 82 -1.58 -8.21 1.86
CA SER A 82 -2.13 -9.56 1.88
C SER A 82 -1.19 -10.49 2.64
N GLN A 83 -1.65 -11.13 3.70
CA GLN A 83 -0.83 -12.07 4.48
C GLN A 83 -0.88 -13.51 3.99
N ASN A 84 -1.93 -13.91 3.29
CA ASN A 84 -2.22 -15.33 3.04
C ASN A 84 -2.34 -15.70 1.56
N THR A 85 -2.05 -14.79 0.67
CA THR A 85 -2.10 -15.04 -0.76
C THR A 85 -0.81 -14.61 -1.42
N SER A 86 -0.35 -15.36 -2.39
CA SER A 86 0.73 -14.97 -3.29
C SER A 86 0.23 -13.86 -4.23
N GLY A 87 -0.13 -12.72 -3.67
CA GLY A 87 -0.59 -11.57 -4.44
C GLY A 87 0.48 -10.50 -4.54
N ASP A 88 0.50 -9.80 -5.65
CA ASP A 88 1.39 -8.66 -5.84
C ASP A 88 0.78 -7.41 -5.23
N VAL A 89 1.61 -6.57 -4.63
CA VAL A 89 1.21 -5.27 -4.09
C VAL A 89 1.57 -4.21 -5.12
N THR A 90 0.61 -3.41 -5.55
CA THR A 90 0.83 -2.38 -6.56
C THR A 90 0.53 -1.00 -6.00
N TYR A 91 1.49 -0.10 -6.12
CA TYR A 91 1.34 1.34 -5.86
C TYR A 91 1.20 2.06 -7.19
N THR A 92 0.20 2.92 -7.33
CA THR A 92 -0.04 3.66 -8.57
C THR A 92 -0.18 5.15 -8.28
N SER A 93 0.56 5.98 -8.99
CA SER A 93 0.45 7.43 -8.87
C SER A 93 -0.84 7.95 -9.53
N THR A 94 -1.42 8.99 -8.93
CA THR A 94 -2.59 9.67 -9.49
C THR A 94 -2.22 10.89 -10.32
N ASN A 95 -1.12 11.60 -10.00
CA ASN A 95 -0.76 12.88 -10.62
C ASN A 95 0.74 13.11 -10.78
N ALA A 96 1.58 12.10 -10.77
CA ALA A 96 3.01 12.31 -11.00
C ALA A 96 3.27 12.66 -12.48
N ALA A 97 4.09 13.64 -12.74
CA ALA A 97 4.58 14.00 -14.08
C ALA A 97 6.10 13.96 -14.06
N VAL A 98 6.66 12.78 -14.02
CA VAL A 98 8.09 12.52 -13.89
C VAL A 98 8.57 11.57 -14.99
N THR A 99 9.88 11.46 -15.12
CA THR A 99 10.54 10.47 -15.97
C THR A 99 11.52 9.64 -15.13
N ALA A 100 12.07 8.59 -15.69
CA ALA A 100 13.11 7.82 -15.00
C ALA A 100 14.37 8.65 -14.68
N ASP A 101 14.64 9.70 -15.47
CA ASP A 101 15.79 10.60 -15.28
C ASP A 101 15.51 11.75 -14.30
N THR A 102 14.28 11.86 -13.79
CA THR A 102 13.93 12.90 -12.81
C THR A 102 14.69 12.68 -11.52
N VAL A 103 15.46 13.69 -11.09
CA VAL A 103 16.19 13.65 -9.82
C VAL A 103 15.20 13.77 -8.66
N LEU A 104 15.31 12.91 -7.64
CA LEU A 104 14.34 12.83 -6.56
C LEU A 104 14.14 14.17 -5.83
N SER A 105 15.22 14.93 -5.59
CA SER A 105 15.15 16.23 -4.93
C SER A 105 14.36 17.30 -5.72
N THR A 106 14.11 17.07 -7.00
CA THR A 106 13.35 18.01 -7.86
C THR A 106 11.86 17.66 -7.91
N ILE A 107 11.46 16.52 -7.35
CA ILE A 107 10.05 16.12 -7.31
C ILE A 107 9.31 17.02 -6.34
N ASN A 108 8.22 17.63 -6.82
CA ASN A 108 7.40 18.51 -6.00
C ASN A 108 6.83 17.77 -4.79
N GLY A 109 6.97 18.38 -3.62
CA GLY A 109 6.53 17.75 -2.36
C GLY A 109 7.55 16.82 -1.70
N PHE A 110 8.66 16.50 -2.36
CA PHE A 110 9.72 15.70 -1.74
C PHE A 110 10.55 16.59 -0.78
N SER A 111 10.43 16.34 0.52
CA SER A 111 11.01 17.19 1.56
C SER A 111 12.05 16.50 2.45
N ASN A 112 12.01 15.17 2.58
CA ASN A 112 12.93 14.41 3.42
C ASN A 112 13.98 13.71 2.56
N GLY A 113 14.96 14.50 2.09
CA GLY A 113 15.90 14.11 1.05
C GLY A 113 16.78 12.89 1.32
N ASN A 114 17.06 12.57 2.59
CA ASN A 114 17.89 11.42 2.97
C ASN A 114 17.18 10.56 4.04
N GLY A 115 15.88 10.43 3.92
CA GLY A 115 15.09 9.56 4.77
C GLY A 115 15.20 8.09 4.39
N SER A 116 14.45 7.26 5.08
CA SER A 116 14.40 5.82 4.82
C SER A 116 12.98 5.33 4.57
N LEU A 117 12.89 4.21 3.89
CA LEU A 117 11.69 3.39 3.74
C LEU A 117 11.93 2.02 4.35
N VAL A 118 10.87 1.36 4.75
CA VAL A 118 10.92 -0.04 5.18
C VAL A 118 10.35 -0.93 4.08
N VAL A 119 11.11 -1.93 3.69
CA VAL A 119 10.65 -2.99 2.78
C VAL A 119 10.27 -4.21 3.61
N HIS A 120 9.03 -4.62 3.51
CA HIS A 120 8.53 -5.87 4.08
C HIS A 120 8.64 -6.98 3.05
N LYS A 121 9.26 -8.09 3.44
CA LYS A 121 9.51 -9.24 2.57
C LYS A 121 8.44 -10.32 2.74
N THR A 122 8.43 -11.26 1.80
CA THR A 122 7.52 -12.42 1.80
C THR A 122 7.66 -13.32 3.01
N ASP A 123 8.85 -13.40 3.60
CA ASP A 123 9.15 -14.20 4.78
C ASP A 123 8.74 -13.54 6.11
N GLY A 124 8.09 -12.36 6.04
CA GLY A 124 7.69 -11.57 7.21
C GLY A 124 8.82 -10.73 7.81
N THR A 125 10.04 -10.82 7.29
CA THR A 125 11.13 -9.93 7.70
C THR A 125 11.03 -8.58 7.01
N PHE A 126 11.75 -7.60 7.51
CA PHE A 126 11.81 -6.28 6.92
C PHE A 126 13.25 -5.77 6.84
N VAL A 127 13.48 -4.85 5.93
CA VAL A 127 14.75 -4.14 5.78
C VAL A 127 14.50 -2.66 5.60
N THR A 128 15.32 -1.84 6.23
CA THR A 128 15.31 -0.39 6.03
C THR A 128 16.23 -0.04 4.88
N ILE A 129 15.73 0.71 3.91
CA ILE A 129 16.49 1.23 2.78
C ILE A 129 16.57 2.75 2.87
N SER A 130 17.72 3.31 2.55
CA SER A 130 17.91 4.77 2.48
C SER A 130 17.48 5.29 1.11
N VAL A 131 16.77 6.40 1.10
CA VAL A 131 16.44 7.15 -0.11
C VAL A 131 17.44 8.29 -0.25
N ASP A 132 18.16 8.32 -1.36
CA ASP A 132 19.14 9.36 -1.65
C ASP A 132 18.52 10.38 -2.62
N ALA A 133 18.34 11.60 -2.14
CA ALA A 133 17.72 12.70 -2.90
C ALA A 133 18.46 13.10 -4.18
N THR A 134 19.76 12.76 -4.29
CA THR A 134 20.59 13.09 -5.46
C THR A 134 20.43 12.08 -6.59
N LYS A 135 19.84 10.94 -6.32
CA LYS A 135 19.56 9.90 -7.32
C LYS A 135 18.36 10.26 -8.20
N THR A 136 18.36 9.65 -9.38
CA THR A 136 17.19 9.70 -10.25
C THR A 136 16.11 8.69 -9.80
N LEU A 137 14.90 8.87 -10.30
CA LEU A 137 13.80 7.94 -10.05
C LEU A 137 14.12 6.52 -10.56
N GLY A 138 14.79 6.41 -11.70
CA GLY A 138 15.25 5.13 -12.24
C GLY A 138 16.29 4.45 -11.34
N GLU A 139 17.22 5.20 -10.76
CA GLU A 139 18.18 4.67 -9.79
C GLU A 139 17.50 4.22 -8.50
N PHE A 140 16.51 4.96 -8.03
CA PHE A 140 15.67 4.54 -6.90
C PHE A 140 14.94 3.23 -7.21
N PHE A 141 14.34 3.11 -8.39
CA PHE A 141 13.70 1.84 -8.81
C PHE A 141 14.70 0.68 -8.85
N ASN A 142 15.92 0.94 -9.28
CA ASN A 142 17.00 -0.05 -9.27
C ASN A 142 17.35 -0.49 -7.84
N ASP A 143 17.40 0.45 -6.90
CA ASP A 143 17.68 0.14 -5.49
C ASP A 143 16.60 -0.75 -4.87
N ILE A 144 15.33 -0.46 -5.11
CA ILE A 144 14.21 -1.25 -4.58
C ILE A 144 14.03 -2.60 -5.30
N SER A 145 14.49 -2.71 -6.54
CA SER A 145 14.37 -3.96 -7.33
C SER A 145 15.08 -5.15 -6.69
N ARG A 146 16.14 -4.89 -5.94
CA ARG A 146 16.89 -5.91 -5.18
C ARG A 146 16.06 -6.62 -4.12
N TYR A 147 14.93 -6.04 -3.77
CA TYR A 147 14.02 -6.54 -2.74
C TYR A 147 12.71 -7.10 -3.31
N GLY A 148 12.62 -7.25 -4.64
CA GLY A 148 11.42 -7.76 -5.30
C GLY A 148 10.36 -6.70 -5.62
N LEU A 149 10.77 -5.43 -5.69
CA LEU A 149 9.91 -4.31 -6.08
C LEU A 149 10.28 -3.84 -7.48
N VAL A 150 9.29 -3.67 -8.34
CA VAL A 150 9.48 -3.21 -9.73
C VAL A 150 8.85 -1.85 -9.91
N GLY A 151 9.66 -0.81 -10.09
CA GLY A 151 9.21 0.54 -10.41
C GLY A 151 9.12 0.77 -11.90
N LYS A 152 8.11 1.51 -12.35
CA LYS A 152 7.91 1.93 -13.74
C LYS A 152 7.39 3.35 -13.79
N VAL A 153 7.73 4.05 -14.87
CA VAL A 153 7.12 5.32 -15.28
C VAL A 153 6.54 5.11 -16.66
N ASP A 154 5.28 5.44 -16.86
CA ASP A 154 4.65 5.35 -18.17
C ASP A 154 4.92 6.62 -19.03
N SER A 155 4.39 6.63 -20.26
CA SER A 155 4.55 7.74 -21.19
C SER A 155 3.90 9.05 -20.72
N ASP A 156 2.94 8.94 -19.80
CA ASP A 156 2.21 10.08 -19.24
C ASP A 156 2.85 10.61 -17.94
N GLY A 157 3.99 10.02 -17.54
CA GLY A 157 4.71 10.38 -16.32
C GLY A 157 4.08 9.81 -15.05
N LYS A 158 3.21 8.82 -15.16
CA LYS A 158 2.65 8.13 -14.01
C LYS A 158 3.60 7.06 -13.52
N VAL A 159 3.75 6.97 -12.22
CA VAL A 159 4.60 6.00 -11.54
C VAL A 159 3.77 4.82 -11.05
N SER A 160 4.30 3.63 -11.22
CA SER A 160 3.82 2.43 -10.54
C SER A 160 4.98 1.69 -9.88
N ILE A 161 4.74 1.12 -8.71
CA ILE A 161 5.66 0.20 -8.02
C ILE A 161 4.88 -1.06 -7.71
N GLU A 162 5.39 -2.19 -8.16
CA GLU A 162 4.81 -3.51 -7.97
C GLU A 162 5.73 -4.35 -7.09
N GLY A 163 5.20 -4.85 -5.98
CA GLY A 163 5.91 -5.78 -5.10
C GLY A 163 5.50 -7.22 -5.39
N ILE A 164 6.46 -8.04 -5.80
CA ILE A 164 6.24 -9.42 -6.19
C ILE A 164 6.11 -10.29 -4.93
N GLY A 165 5.04 -11.07 -4.84
CA GLY A 165 4.87 -12.05 -3.78
C GLY A 165 4.73 -11.44 -2.38
N ASN A 166 3.85 -10.50 -2.18
CA ASN A 166 3.60 -9.82 -0.89
C ASN A 166 4.74 -8.91 -0.38
N VAL A 167 5.71 -8.56 -1.22
CA VAL A 167 6.70 -7.53 -0.87
C VAL A 167 6.05 -6.17 -0.96
N TYR A 168 6.23 -5.34 0.05
CA TYR A 168 5.69 -3.99 0.04
C TYR A 168 6.59 -2.97 0.73
N LEU A 169 6.42 -1.70 0.35
CA LEU A 169 7.08 -0.55 0.94
C LEU A 169 6.22 0.05 2.04
N GLN A 170 6.87 0.53 3.08
CA GLN A 170 6.24 1.32 4.13
C GLN A 170 7.00 2.63 4.31
N GLN A 171 6.28 3.73 4.21
CA GLN A 171 6.77 5.04 4.62
C GLN A 171 6.51 5.20 6.12
N THR A 172 7.56 5.53 6.86
CA THR A 172 7.49 5.72 8.31
C THR A 172 7.52 7.20 8.67
N THR A 173 6.98 7.55 9.82
CA THR A 173 7.06 8.92 10.36
C THR A 173 8.52 9.32 10.53
N GLY A 174 8.91 10.46 9.96
CA GLY A 174 10.30 10.93 9.94
C GLY A 174 11.21 10.22 8.92
N GLY A 175 10.69 9.25 8.18
CA GLY A 175 11.36 8.62 7.04
C GLY A 175 11.26 9.45 5.76
N SER A 176 11.64 8.84 4.64
CA SER A 176 11.47 9.47 3.32
C SER A 176 10.00 9.60 2.96
N ASN A 177 9.61 10.75 2.42
CA ASN A 177 8.27 10.98 1.90
C ASN A 177 8.17 10.80 0.37
N ILE A 178 9.05 10.00 -0.22
CA ILE A 178 9.11 9.80 -1.67
C ILE A 178 7.80 9.22 -2.24
N LEU A 179 7.17 8.29 -1.53
CA LEU A 179 5.91 7.71 -2.00
C LEU A 179 4.79 8.75 -2.04
N GLU A 180 4.73 9.61 -1.03
CA GLU A 180 3.81 10.74 -0.97
C GLU A 180 4.12 11.77 -2.08
N ALA A 181 5.37 12.13 -2.26
CA ALA A 181 5.81 13.07 -3.31
C ALA A 181 5.50 12.55 -4.73
N LEU A 182 5.54 11.25 -4.93
CA LEU A 182 5.14 10.60 -6.18
C LEU A 182 3.62 10.40 -6.31
N ASN A 183 2.82 10.84 -5.33
CA ASN A 183 1.37 10.63 -5.30
C ASN A 183 0.97 9.15 -5.47
N LEU A 184 1.73 8.24 -4.85
CA LEU A 184 1.45 6.81 -4.88
C LEU A 184 0.33 6.50 -3.89
N SER A 185 -0.91 6.75 -4.29
CA SER A 185 -2.10 6.79 -3.42
C SER A 185 -2.93 5.52 -3.41
N ASN A 186 -2.67 4.58 -4.31
CA ASN A 186 -3.46 3.35 -4.40
C ASN A 186 -2.57 2.13 -4.18
N VAL A 187 -2.82 1.43 -3.08
CA VAL A 187 -2.29 0.08 -2.90
C VAL A 187 -3.36 -0.90 -3.33
N THR A 188 -3.02 -1.68 -4.32
CA THR A 188 -3.86 -2.75 -4.80
C THR A 188 -3.20 -4.07 -4.44
N THR A 189 -3.92 -4.93 -3.72
CA THR A 189 -3.47 -6.30 -3.47
C THR A 189 -4.28 -7.24 -4.33
N ASN A 190 -3.61 -8.06 -5.12
CA ASN A 190 -4.27 -9.13 -5.86
C ASN A 190 -4.57 -10.26 -4.87
N VAL A 191 -5.83 -10.49 -4.60
CA VAL A 191 -6.30 -11.66 -3.86
C VAL A 191 -6.64 -12.73 -4.90
N ARG A 192 -5.88 -13.81 -4.90
CA ARG A 192 -6.17 -14.99 -5.73
C ARG A 192 -7.06 -15.97 -4.99
#